data_c7511104730e4111df92607f57754313
#
_entry.id   c7511104730e4111df92607f57754313
#
_cell.length_a   1.000
_cell.length_b   1.000
_cell.length_c   1.000
_cell.angle_alpha   90.00
_cell.angle_beta   90.00
_cell.angle_gamma   90.00
#
_symmetry.space_group_name_H-M   'P 1'
#
loop_
_entity.id
_entity.type
_entity.pdbx_description
1 polymer ?
#
loop_
_entity_poly.entity_id
_entity_poly.type
_entity_poly.pdbx_seq_one_letter_code
_entity_poly.pdbx_strand_id
1 'polypeptide(L)'
;MQKSKNLALIVVVFVLLTSCGQYQKVLNKGTVEEQYKMAVKMYEAQKYAKALRLFEKVTPSYRGKPQMERIQYMVSQSNFNEKNYSLAGYYFNRFARNYPKSSKVEEASFMSALSYYKAAPVFSLDPTDTNKALESFQRFIDTYPKSERLDEANKYYGELRYKLEKKAFEIGKTYYRTADYDARNYTAAIVAFDNLLSDYLGTSFKEEALYYRLKAAHDFAMKSTQRRKVERIENAIKAYDKLKRSFPESKFDKEIEAMHTTLVNEKKNLVKS
;
A
#
# COMPACT_ATOMS: atom_id res chain seq x y z
N MET A 1 -8.32 56.05 -11.67
CA MET A 1 -8.08 54.59 -11.72
C MET A 1 -7.87 53.93 -10.34
N GLN A 2 -7.21 54.54 -9.36
CA GLN A 2 -6.95 53.94 -8.04
C GLN A 2 -8.23 53.79 -7.15
N LYS A 3 -9.13 54.78 -7.19
CA LYS A 3 -10.40 54.75 -6.44
C LYS A 3 -11.36 53.64 -6.89
N SER A 4 -11.39 53.33 -8.20
CA SER A 4 -12.26 52.25 -8.73
C SER A 4 -11.72 50.83 -8.37
N LYS A 5 -10.40 50.66 -8.29
CA LYS A 5 -9.77 49.40 -7.82
C LYS A 5 -10.03 49.16 -6.35
N ASN A 6 -9.97 50.22 -5.52
CA ASN A 6 -10.27 50.10 -4.09
C ASN A 6 -11.76 49.79 -3.84
N LEU A 7 -12.66 50.41 -4.65
CA LEU A 7 -14.10 50.12 -4.55
C LEU A 7 -14.42 48.67 -4.95
N ALA A 8 -13.80 48.15 -6.02
CA ALA A 8 -13.94 46.78 -6.45
C ALA A 8 -13.42 45.77 -5.38
N LEU A 9 -12.28 46.11 -4.75
CA LEU A 9 -11.73 45.30 -3.67
C LEU A 9 -12.66 45.23 -2.43
N ILE A 10 -13.25 46.39 -2.05
CA ILE A 10 -14.20 46.48 -0.93
C ILE A 10 -15.47 45.67 -1.22
N VAL A 11 -16.00 45.72 -2.46
CA VAL A 11 -17.19 44.95 -2.85
C VAL A 11 -16.89 43.45 -2.82
N VAL A 12 -15.70 42.99 -3.27
CA VAL A 12 -15.29 41.59 -3.22
C VAL A 12 -15.17 41.11 -1.77
N VAL A 13 -14.59 41.91 -0.87
CA VAL A 13 -14.49 41.58 0.57
C VAL A 13 -15.86 41.49 1.22
N PHE A 14 -16.79 42.38 0.88
CA PHE A 14 -18.16 42.37 1.43
C PHE A 14 -18.95 41.14 0.97
N VAL A 15 -18.81 40.70 -0.29
CA VAL A 15 -19.44 39.48 -0.81
C VAL A 15 -18.90 38.21 -0.12
N LEU A 16 -17.61 38.21 0.24
CA LEU A 16 -16.99 37.09 0.97
C LEU A 16 -17.51 36.97 2.42
N LEU A 17 -17.78 38.10 3.08
CA LEU A 17 -18.26 38.12 4.45
C LEU A 17 -19.73 37.66 4.58
N THR A 18 -20.59 38.00 3.61
CA THR A 18 -22.04 37.59 3.65
C THR A 18 -22.22 36.09 3.41
N SER A 19 -21.35 35.44 2.62
CA SER A 19 -21.43 33.99 2.36
C SER A 19 -21.13 33.13 3.61
N CYS A 20 -20.29 33.62 4.52
CA CYS A 20 -19.93 32.91 5.74
C CYS A 20 -21.08 32.91 6.77
N GLY A 21 -21.86 34.00 6.84
CA GLY A 21 -22.99 34.12 7.76
C GLY A 21 -24.16 33.18 7.43
N GLN A 22 -24.47 33.00 6.13
CA GLN A 22 -25.55 32.12 5.69
C GLN A 22 -25.22 30.64 5.98
N TYR A 23 -24.02 30.20 5.69
CA TYR A 23 -23.58 28.82 6.00
C TYR A 23 -23.72 28.51 7.49
N GLN A 24 -23.23 29.43 8.36
CA GLN A 24 -23.25 29.22 9.80
C GLN A 24 -24.68 29.21 10.37
N LYS A 25 -25.55 30.04 9.81
CA LYS A 25 -26.99 30.05 10.19
C LYS A 25 -27.65 28.70 9.86
N VAL A 26 -27.43 28.19 8.63
CA VAL A 26 -28.00 26.90 8.20
C VAL A 26 -27.39 25.74 8.98
N LEU A 27 -26.08 25.74 9.21
CA LEU A 27 -25.40 24.70 9.98
C LEU A 27 -25.97 24.56 11.40
N ASN A 28 -26.30 25.69 12.06
CA ASN A 28 -26.71 25.68 13.48
C ASN A 28 -28.22 25.63 13.67
N LYS A 29 -29.00 26.25 12.79
CA LYS A 29 -30.44 26.47 12.97
C LYS A 29 -31.29 26.05 11.77
N GLY A 30 -30.66 25.55 10.66
CA GLY A 30 -31.40 25.12 9.50
C GLY A 30 -32.13 23.81 9.73
N THR A 31 -33.24 23.61 9.01
CA THR A 31 -33.93 22.33 8.91
C THR A 31 -33.02 21.28 8.21
N VAL A 32 -33.37 20.02 8.38
CA VAL A 32 -32.62 18.91 7.71
C VAL A 32 -32.57 19.11 6.19
N GLU A 33 -33.66 19.60 5.59
CA GLU A 33 -33.70 19.85 4.13
C GLU A 33 -32.83 21.04 3.74
N GLU A 34 -32.83 22.14 4.49
CA GLU A 34 -31.94 23.29 4.24
C GLU A 34 -30.48 22.90 4.40
N GLN A 35 -30.15 22.11 5.43
CA GLN A 35 -28.80 21.61 5.67
C GLN A 35 -28.35 20.69 4.52
N TYR A 36 -29.21 19.82 4.02
CA TYR A 36 -28.91 18.98 2.85
C TYR A 36 -28.66 19.81 1.58
N LYS A 37 -29.54 20.75 1.26
CA LYS A 37 -29.36 21.66 0.10
C LYS A 37 -28.05 22.46 0.23
N MET A 38 -27.73 22.94 1.43
CA MET A 38 -26.48 23.65 1.67
C MET A 38 -25.25 22.71 1.56
N ALA A 39 -25.35 21.46 2.03
CA ALA A 39 -24.29 20.47 1.89
C ALA A 39 -23.94 20.20 0.41
N VAL A 40 -24.98 20.00 -0.41
CA VAL A 40 -24.83 19.83 -1.86
C VAL A 40 -24.19 21.06 -2.49
N LYS A 41 -24.68 22.28 -2.15
CA LYS A 41 -24.09 23.54 -2.64
C LYS A 41 -22.61 23.69 -2.25
N MET A 42 -22.23 23.29 -1.04
CA MET A 42 -20.82 23.33 -0.60
C MET A 42 -19.97 22.31 -1.34
N TYR A 43 -20.50 21.11 -1.58
CA TYR A 43 -19.84 20.08 -2.36
C TYR A 43 -19.57 20.53 -3.81
N GLU A 44 -20.61 21.05 -4.49
CA GLU A 44 -20.51 21.58 -5.86
C GLU A 44 -19.52 22.76 -5.97
N ALA A 45 -19.46 23.59 -4.91
CA ALA A 45 -18.49 24.66 -4.78
C ALA A 45 -17.09 24.17 -4.33
N GLN A 46 -16.84 22.87 -4.29
CA GLN A 46 -15.60 22.23 -3.85
C GLN A 46 -15.14 22.62 -2.43
N LYS A 47 -16.06 23.06 -1.59
CA LYS A 47 -15.84 23.37 -0.17
C LYS A 47 -16.10 22.12 0.68
N TYR A 48 -15.30 21.08 0.44
CA TYR A 48 -15.57 19.73 0.91
C TYR A 48 -15.63 19.62 2.45
N ALA A 49 -14.75 20.29 3.16
CA ALA A 49 -14.80 20.31 4.63
C ALA A 49 -16.12 20.88 5.18
N LYS A 50 -16.69 21.90 4.52
CA LYS A 50 -18.01 22.48 4.89
C LYS A 50 -19.13 21.51 4.51
N ALA A 51 -19.06 20.86 3.37
CA ALA A 51 -20.01 19.85 2.93
C ALA A 51 -20.06 18.67 3.92
N LEU A 52 -18.90 18.14 4.32
CA LEU A 52 -18.80 17.02 5.27
C LEU A 52 -19.50 17.32 6.60
N ARG A 53 -19.28 18.48 7.17
CA ARG A 53 -19.95 18.89 8.43
C ARG A 53 -21.48 18.89 8.34
N LEU A 54 -22.02 19.30 7.19
CA LEU A 54 -23.47 19.27 6.96
C LEU A 54 -23.97 17.86 6.65
N PHE A 55 -23.25 17.09 5.83
CA PHE A 55 -23.60 15.69 5.55
C PHE A 55 -23.62 14.86 6.84
N GLU A 56 -22.67 15.05 7.75
CA GLU A 56 -22.66 14.39 9.06
C GLU A 56 -23.97 14.63 9.83
N LYS A 57 -24.45 15.87 9.87
CA LYS A 57 -25.71 16.23 10.56
C LYS A 57 -26.94 15.62 9.90
N VAL A 58 -27.03 15.62 8.58
CA VAL A 58 -28.24 15.18 7.87
C VAL A 58 -28.31 13.67 7.64
N THR A 59 -27.16 12.98 7.61
CA THR A 59 -27.09 11.53 7.32
C THR A 59 -28.05 10.69 8.16
N PRO A 60 -28.20 10.87 9.49
CA PRO A 60 -29.15 10.09 10.28
C PRO A 60 -30.60 10.20 9.78
N SER A 61 -31.03 11.40 9.35
CA SER A 61 -32.40 11.68 8.90
C SER A 61 -32.70 11.14 7.49
N TYR A 62 -31.67 10.75 6.74
CA TYR A 62 -31.83 10.21 5.39
C TYR A 62 -31.64 8.69 5.31
N ARG A 63 -31.43 7.99 6.44
CA ARG A 63 -31.33 6.51 6.45
C ARG A 63 -32.58 5.89 5.85
N GLY A 64 -32.40 4.96 4.92
CA GLY A 64 -33.48 4.28 4.20
C GLY A 64 -34.16 5.11 3.11
N LYS A 65 -33.75 6.36 2.89
CA LYS A 65 -34.29 7.21 1.82
C LYS A 65 -33.42 7.17 0.57
N PRO A 66 -34.00 7.38 -0.64
CA PRO A 66 -33.24 7.37 -1.91
C PRO A 66 -32.04 8.32 -1.93
N GLN A 67 -32.14 9.46 -1.28
CA GLN A 67 -31.06 10.46 -1.21
C GLN A 67 -29.81 9.95 -0.49
N MET A 68 -29.91 8.87 0.30
CA MET A 68 -28.79 8.35 1.07
C MET A 68 -27.65 7.85 0.15
N GLU A 69 -27.96 7.27 -1.00
CA GLU A 69 -26.97 6.88 -2.00
C GLU A 69 -26.10 8.07 -2.42
N ARG A 70 -26.77 9.18 -2.82
CA ARG A 70 -26.08 10.40 -3.22
C ARG A 70 -25.25 11.00 -2.08
N ILE A 71 -25.78 11.01 -0.85
CA ILE A 71 -25.03 11.49 0.33
C ILE A 71 -23.77 10.65 0.55
N GLN A 72 -23.88 9.33 0.56
CA GLN A 72 -22.73 8.45 0.79
C GLN A 72 -21.64 8.62 -0.27
N TYR A 73 -22.03 8.76 -1.54
CA TYR A 73 -21.08 9.02 -2.62
C TYR A 73 -20.38 10.38 -2.43
N MET A 74 -21.15 11.47 -2.18
CA MET A 74 -20.58 12.79 -1.97
C MET A 74 -19.68 12.87 -0.72
N VAL A 75 -20.02 12.16 0.35
CA VAL A 75 -19.16 12.03 1.54
C VAL A 75 -17.84 11.34 1.19
N SER A 76 -17.89 10.26 0.40
CA SER A 76 -16.68 9.54 -0.04
C SER A 76 -15.78 10.45 -0.87
N GLN A 77 -16.33 11.14 -1.87
CA GLN A 77 -15.63 12.09 -2.72
C GLN A 77 -15.05 13.27 -1.93
N SER A 78 -15.83 13.80 -0.97
CA SER A 78 -15.38 14.92 -0.14
C SER A 78 -14.17 14.53 0.71
N ASN A 79 -14.18 13.33 1.31
CA ASN A 79 -13.02 12.83 2.07
C ASN A 79 -11.79 12.64 1.18
N PHE A 80 -11.98 12.15 -0.06
CA PHE A 80 -10.87 11.99 -1.00
C PHE A 80 -10.23 13.34 -1.35
N ASN A 81 -11.06 14.36 -1.64
CA ASN A 81 -10.58 15.69 -1.99
C ASN A 81 -9.94 16.44 -0.80
N GLU A 82 -10.42 16.17 0.43
CA GLU A 82 -9.77 16.65 1.66
C GLU A 82 -8.51 15.84 2.03
N LYS A 83 -8.08 14.89 1.19
CA LYS A 83 -6.92 14.01 1.38
C LYS A 83 -7.03 13.07 2.61
N ASN A 84 -8.23 12.88 3.13
CA ASN A 84 -8.53 11.89 4.17
C ASN A 84 -8.61 10.49 3.55
N TYR A 85 -7.50 10.03 2.94
CA TYR A 85 -7.50 8.90 2.01
C TYR A 85 -7.96 7.58 2.63
N SER A 86 -7.48 7.20 3.82
CA SER A 86 -7.92 5.96 4.48
C SER A 86 -9.43 5.97 4.76
N LEU A 87 -9.96 7.13 5.16
CA LEU A 87 -11.39 7.30 5.40
C LEU A 87 -12.20 7.31 4.10
N ALA A 88 -11.68 7.95 3.05
CA ALA A 88 -12.29 7.92 1.72
C ALA A 88 -12.39 6.49 1.18
N GLY A 89 -11.31 5.71 1.30
CA GLY A 89 -11.28 4.29 0.91
C GLY A 89 -12.36 3.48 1.62
N TYR A 90 -12.51 3.67 2.92
CA TYR A 90 -13.58 3.05 3.70
C TYR A 90 -14.98 3.43 3.21
N TYR A 91 -15.25 4.72 2.99
CA TYR A 91 -16.58 5.18 2.56
C TYR A 91 -16.91 4.74 1.13
N PHE A 92 -15.97 4.77 0.20
CA PHE A 92 -16.17 4.25 -1.16
C PHE A 92 -16.43 2.74 -1.16
N ASN A 93 -15.68 1.95 -0.39
CA ASN A 93 -15.94 0.51 -0.25
C ASN A 93 -17.34 0.25 0.33
N ARG A 94 -17.71 1.00 1.37
CA ARG A 94 -19.06 0.92 1.96
C ARG A 94 -20.15 1.30 0.96
N PHE A 95 -19.93 2.33 0.14
CA PHE A 95 -20.85 2.71 -0.93
C PHE A 95 -21.04 1.56 -1.94
N ALA A 96 -19.96 1.01 -2.46
CA ALA A 96 -20.02 -0.09 -3.44
C ALA A 96 -20.76 -1.32 -2.89
N ARG A 97 -20.58 -1.63 -1.60
CA ARG A 97 -21.30 -2.73 -0.94
C ARG A 97 -22.77 -2.45 -0.69
N ASN A 98 -23.12 -1.22 -0.34
CA ASN A 98 -24.49 -0.84 -0.03
C ASN A 98 -25.35 -0.62 -1.30
N TYR A 99 -24.73 -0.21 -2.39
CA TYR A 99 -25.41 0.13 -3.66
C TYR A 99 -24.81 -0.60 -4.86
N PRO A 100 -24.90 -1.96 -4.89
CA PRO A 100 -24.26 -2.76 -5.95
C PRO A 100 -24.90 -2.56 -7.33
N LYS A 101 -26.09 -1.95 -7.40
CA LYS A 101 -26.79 -1.61 -8.65
C LYS A 101 -26.65 -0.14 -9.05
N SER A 102 -25.89 0.66 -8.30
CA SER A 102 -25.64 2.06 -8.62
C SER A 102 -24.84 2.21 -9.91
N SER A 103 -25.16 3.20 -10.73
CA SER A 103 -24.32 3.58 -11.87
C SER A 103 -22.93 4.08 -11.45
N LYS A 104 -22.72 4.33 -10.17
CA LYS A 104 -21.46 4.79 -9.58
C LYS A 104 -20.66 3.66 -8.91
N VAL A 105 -21.13 2.41 -8.96
CA VAL A 105 -20.52 1.32 -8.19
C VAL A 105 -19.10 0.98 -8.68
N GLU A 106 -18.89 0.95 -9.99
CA GLU A 106 -17.56 0.69 -10.58
C GLU A 106 -16.59 1.81 -10.21
N GLU A 107 -17.01 3.08 -10.41
CA GLU A 107 -16.19 4.23 -10.04
C GLU A 107 -15.87 4.22 -8.54
N ALA A 108 -16.84 3.95 -7.68
CA ALA A 108 -16.63 3.88 -6.24
C ALA A 108 -15.68 2.74 -5.84
N SER A 109 -15.78 1.58 -6.49
CA SER A 109 -14.88 0.45 -6.27
C SER A 109 -13.43 0.82 -6.62
N PHE A 110 -13.21 1.46 -7.76
CA PHE A 110 -11.89 1.96 -8.15
C PHE A 110 -11.39 3.05 -7.19
N MET A 111 -12.23 4.03 -6.85
CA MET A 111 -11.88 5.12 -5.95
C MET A 111 -11.58 4.64 -4.54
N SER A 112 -12.19 3.54 -4.09
CA SER A 112 -11.80 2.88 -2.83
C SER A 112 -10.36 2.40 -2.87
N ALA A 113 -9.99 1.65 -3.92
CA ALA A 113 -8.64 1.14 -4.10
C ALA A 113 -7.62 2.29 -4.24
N LEU A 114 -7.91 3.29 -5.06
CA LEU A 114 -7.07 4.47 -5.27
C LEU A 114 -6.88 5.28 -3.98
N SER A 115 -7.92 5.35 -3.15
CA SER A 115 -7.83 6.05 -1.86
C SER A 115 -6.83 5.35 -0.92
N TYR A 116 -6.94 4.04 -0.76
CA TYR A 116 -5.97 3.27 0.03
C TYR A 116 -4.56 3.29 -0.57
N TYR A 117 -4.43 3.30 -1.90
CA TYR A 117 -3.13 3.48 -2.57
C TYR A 117 -2.48 4.82 -2.18
N LYS A 118 -3.27 5.91 -2.17
CA LYS A 118 -2.78 7.24 -1.75
C LYS A 118 -2.48 7.31 -0.25
N ALA A 119 -3.15 6.51 0.56
CA ALA A 119 -2.86 6.36 1.99
C ALA A 119 -1.66 5.48 2.28
N ALA A 120 -1.32 4.55 1.36
CA ALA A 120 -0.26 3.56 1.53
C ALA A 120 1.10 4.22 1.76
N PRO A 121 1.77 3.95 2.89
CA PRO A 121 3.03 4.59 3.24
C PRO A 121 4.21 4.04 2.40
N VAL A 122 5.41 4.53 2.69
CA VAL A 122 6.65 3.95 2.16
C VAL A 122 6.83 2.52 2.69
N PHE A 123 7.57 1.69 1.95
CA PHE A 123 7.70 0.24 2.21
C PHE A 123 8.19 -0.13 3.62
N SER A 124 8.93 0.75 4.30
CA SER A 124 9.49 0.49 5.64
C SER A 124 8.48 0.61 6.79
N LEU A 125 7.36 1.32 6.56
CA LEU A 125 6.34 1.54 7.57
C LEU A 125 5.29 0.41 7.59
N ASP A 126 4.28 0.54 8.47
CA ASP A 126 3.18 -0.43 8.59
C ASP A 126 2.42 -0.59 7.26
N PRO A 127 2.23 -1.83 6.76
CA PRO A 127 1.64 -2.06 5.45
C PRO A 127 0.10 -2.13 5.43
N THR A 128 -0.58 -1.75 6.52
CA THR A 128 -2.04 -1.92 6.64
C THR A 128 -2.81 -1.31 5.48
N ASP A 129 -2.54 -0.05 5.13
CA ASP A 129 -3.24 0.59 4.00
C ASP A 129 -2.73 0.07 2.64
N THR A 130 -1.47 -0.38 2.56
CA THR A 130 -0.94 -1.07 1.37
C THR A 130 -1.71 -2.37 1.10
N ASN A 131 -1.97 -3.18 2.13
CA ASN A 131 -2.73 -4.43 2.00
C ASN A 131 -4.19 -4.16 1.62
N LYS A 132 -4.84 -3.17 2.25
CA LYS A 132 -6.21 -2.76 1.87
C LYS A 132 -6.30 -2.31 0.41
N ALA A 133 -5.29 -1.58 -0.08
CA ALA A 133 -5.23 -1.15 -1.46
C ALA A 133 -5.10 -2.35 -2.41
N LEU A 134 -4.18 -3.29 -2.12
CA LEU A 134 -4.00 -4.52 -2.90
C LEU A 134 -5.29 -5.33 -2.99
N GLU A 135 -5.93 -5.60 -1.85
CA GLU A 135 -7.22 -6.30 -1.83
C GLU A 135 -8.30 -5.57 -2.65
N SER A 136 -8.34 -4.24 -2.55
CA SER A 136 -9.34 -3.43 -3.23
C SER A 136 -9.11 -3.40 -4.74
N PHE A 137 -7.84 -3.29 -5.20
CA PHE A 137 -7.50 -3.38 -6.62
C PHE A 137 -7.73 -4.79 -7.17
N GLN A 138 -7.33 -5.84 -6.45
CA GLN A 138 -7.60 -7.21 -6.88
C GLN A 138 -9.10 -7.43 -7.07
N ARG A 139 -9.92 -7.04 -6.10
CA ARG A 139 -11.37 -7.13 -6.19
C ARG A 139 -11.93 -6.33 -7.37
N PHE A 140 -11.39 -5.14 -7.64
CA PHE A 140 -11.78 -4.32 -8.78
C PHE A 140 -11.47 -5.03 -10.11
N ILE A 141 -10.25 -5.53 -10.27
CA ILE A 141 -9.78 -6.26 -11.46
C ILE A 141 -10.66 -7.49 -11.72
N ASP A 142 -10.94 -8.27 -10.68
CA ASP A 142 -11.77 -9.49 -10.79
C ASP A 142 -13.23 -9.18 -11.11
N THR A 143 -13.78 -8.07 -10.58
CA THR A 143 -15.19 -7.71 -10.74
C THR A 143 -15.45 -6.98 -12.05
N TYR A 144 -14.50 -6.18 -12.54
CA TYR A 144 -14.64 -5.31 -13.71
C TYR A 144 -13.56 -5.57 -14.78
N PRO A 145 -13.46 -6.81 -15.34
CA PRO A 145 -12.38 -7.18 -16.27
C PRO A 145 -12.44 -6.46 -17.62
N LYS A 146 -13.51 -5.71 -17.89
CA LYS A 146 -13.69 -4.89 -19.11
C LYS A 146 -13.69 -3.40 -18.83
N SER A 147 -13.32 -2.98 -17.63
CA SER A 147 -13.24 -1.56 -17.26
C SER A 147 -12.16 -0.83 -18.05
N GLU A 148 -12.46 0.40 -18.46
CA GLU A 148 -11.46 1.32 -19.03
C GLU A 148 -10.32 1.66 -18.06
N ARG A 149 -10.53 1.41 -16.77
CA ARG A 149 -9.54 1.64 -15.69
C ARG A 149 -8.71 0.40 -15.35
N LEU A 150 -8.86 -0.69 -16.12
CA LEU A 150 -8.20 -1.96 -15.81
C LEU A 150 -6.66 -1.84 -15.83
N ASP A 151 -6.11 -1.17 -16.83
CA ASP A 151 -4.67 -0.97 -16.96
C ASP A 151 -4.11 -0.13 -15.80
N GLU A 152 -4.84 0.93 -15.42
CA GLU A 152 -4.46 1.76 -14.28
C GLU A 152 -4.51 0.98 -12.97
N ALA A 153 -5.53 0.15 -12.77
CA ALA A 153 -5.66 -0.72 -11.60
C ALA A 153 -4.53 -1.74 -11.50
N ASN A 154 -4.18 -2.41 -12.61
CA ASN A 154 -3.05 -3.34 -12.68
C ASN A 154 -1.72 -2.66 -12.38
N LYS A 155 -1.50 -1.45 -12.89
CA LYS A 155 -0.30 -0.65 -12.59
C LYS A 155 -0.17 -0.39 -11.09
N TYR A 156 -1.20 0.15 -10.45
CA TYR A 156 -1.16 0.43 -9.01
C TYR A 156 -1.02 -0.84 -8.17
N TYR A 157 -1.67 -1.92 -8.58
CA TYR A 157 -1.50 -3.23 -7.95
C TYR A 157 -0.04 -3.69 -7.99
N GLY A 158 0.60 -3.60 -9.16
CA GLY A 158 2.02 -3.94 -9.32
C GLY A 158 2.96 -3.08 -8.44
N GLU A 159 2.70 -1.78 -8.37
CA GLU A 159 3.48 -0.86 -7.53
C GLU A 159 3.34 -1.17 -6.02
N LEU A 160 2.14 -1.52 -5.56
CA LEU A 160 1.89 -1.91 -4.17
C LEU A 160 2.55 -3.25 -3.84
N ARG A 161 2.43 -4.23 -4.76
CA ARG A 161 3.07 -5.53 -4.63
C ARG A 161 4.60 -5.37 -4.51
N TYR A 162 5.21 -4.57 -5.39
CA TYR A 162 6.63 -4.25 -5.32
C TYR A 162 7.04 -3.65 -3.98
N LYS A 163 6.21 -2.78 -3.37
CA LYS A 163 6.48 -2.22 -2.02
C LYS A 163 6.58 -3.32 -0.96
N LEU A 164 5.67 -4.31 -1.00
CA LEU A 164 5.69 -5.43 -0.05
C LEU A 164 6.86 -6.37 -0.28
N GLU A 165 7.15 -6.70 -1.54
CA GLU A 165 8.32 -7.51 -1.93
C GLU A 165 9.61 -6.85 -1.45
N LYS A 166 9.76 -5.53 -1.67
CA LYS A 166 10.90 -4.75 -1.19
C LYS A 166 11.01 -4.78 0.33
N LYS A 167 9.89 -4.65 1.05
CA LYS A 167 9.87 -4.73 2.51
C LYS A 167 10.38 -6.10 2.98
N ALA A 168 9.86 -7.19 2.43
CA ALA A 168 10.27 -8.55 2.77
C ALA A 168 11.77 -8.77 2.47
N PHE A 169 12.25 -8.29 1.33
CA PHE A 169 13.65 -8.34 0.96
C PHE A 169 14.57 -7.58 1.94
N GLU A 170 14.21 -6.34 2.29
CA GLU A 170 15.02 -5.54 3.22
C GLU A 170 14.99 -6.08 4.67
N ILE A 171 13.91 -6.75 5.07
CA ILE A 171 13.86 -7.50 6.34
C ILE A 171 14.91 -8.63 6.32
N GLY A 172 14.96 -9.44 5.26
CA GLY A 172 15.96 -10.50 5.11
C GLY A 172 17.40 -9.96 5.15
N LYS A 173 17.66 -8.86 4.44
CA LYS A 173 18.98 -8.19 4.48
C LYS A 173 19.30 -7.62 5.86
N THR A 174 18.33 -7.15 6.60
CA THR A 174 18.54 -6.63 7.96
C THR A 174 18.96 -7.74 8.90
N TYR A 175 18.27 -8.90 8.86
CA TYR A 175 18.69 -10.08 9.61
C TYR A 175 20.11 -10.52 9.23
N TYR A 176 20.43 -10.58 7.94
CA TYR A 176 21.78 -10.94 7.51
C TYR A 176 22.83 -9.96 8.06
N ARG A 177 22.63 -8.65 7.95
CA ARG A 177 23.59 -7.63 8.44
C ARG A 177 23.80 -7.65 9.95
N THR A 178 22.82 -8.10 10.71
CA THR A 178 22.87 -8.19 12.18
C THR A 178 23.30 -9.57 12.68
N ALA A 179 23.54 -10.52 11.78
CA ALA A 179 23.84 -11.91 12.13
C ALA A 179 25.21 -12.08 12.82
N ASP A 180 26.14 -11.15 12.65
CA ASP A 180 27.42 -11.16 13.34
C ASP A 180 27.30 -10.84 14.83
N TYR A 181 26.28 -10.10 15.21
CA TYR A 181 25.97 -9.80 16.62
C TYR A 181 25.15 -10.90 17.29
N ASP A 182 24.29 -11.59 16.52
CA ASP A 182 23.48 -12.71 16.98
C ASP A 182 23.35 -13.76 15.87
N ALA A 183 24.02 -14.90 16.05
CA ALA A 183 24.05 -15.97 15.04
C ALA A 183 22.66 -16.55 14.69
N ARG A 184 21.62 -16.34 15.52
CA ARG A 184 20.22 -16.71 15.21
C ARG A 184 19.70 -15.94 14.00
N ASN A 185 20.23 -14.76 13.75
CA ASN A 185 19.85 -13.91 12.63
C ASN A 185 20.26 -14.48 11.27
N TYR A 186 21.27 -15.37 11.18
CA TYR A 186 21.53 -16.13 9.95
C TYR A 186 20.33 -17.00 9.58
N THR A 187 19.77 -17.73 10.55
CA THR A 187 18.58 -18.55 10.31
C THR A 187 17.37 -17.68 9.97
N ALA A 188 17.18 -16.57 10.68
CA ALA A 188 16.10 -15.62 10.40
C ALA A 188 16.22 -15.03 8.98
N ALA A 189 17.41 -14.70 8.52
CA ALA A 189 17.66 -14.23 7.15
C ALA A 189 17.29 -15.28 6.11
N ILE A 190 17.75 -16.54 6.30
CA ILE A 190 17.45 -17.65 5.39
C ILE A 190 15.93 -17.83 5.27
N VAL A 191 15.22 -17.88 6.42
CA VAL A 191 13.76 -18.03 6.44
C VAL A 191 13.05 -16.83 5.79
N ALA A 192 13.52 -15.60 6.06
CA ALA A 192 12.93 -14.40 5.46
C ALA A 192 13.05 -14.40 3.92
N PHE A 193 14.19 -14.83 3.37
CA PHE A 193 14.34 -14.94 1.91
C PHE A 193 13.55 -16.12 1.33
N ASP A 194 13.43 -17.26 2.04
CA ASP A 194 12.57 -18.37 1.61
C ASP A 194 11.10 -17.94 1.58
N ASN A 195 10.62 -17.19 2.59
CA ASN A 195 9.25 -16.64 2.62
C ASN A 195 9.03 -15.65 1.47
N LEU A 196 9.97 -14.72 1.21
CA LEU A 196 9.87 -13.81 0.07
C LEU A 196 9.68 -14.57 -1.26
N LEU A 197 10.45 -15.65 -1.45
CA LEU A 197 10.42 -16.45 -2.69
C LEU A 197 9.16 -17.30 -2.81
N SER A 198 8.54 -17.69 -1.70
CA SER A 198 7.28 -18.46 -1.67
C SER A 198 6.04 -17.57 -1.80
N ASP A 199 6.03 -16.44 -1.09
CA ASP A 199 4.86 -15.57 -0.99
C ASP A 199 4.71 -14.69 -2.24
N TYR A 200 5.83 -14.36 -2.91
CA TYR A 200 5.86 -13.48 -4.07
C TYR A 200 6.44 -14.18 -5.30
N LEU A 201 5.71 -15.15 -5.85
CA LEU A 201 6.09 -15.82 -7.11
C LEU A 201 6.31 -14.80 -8.23
N GLY A 202 7.46 -14.92 -8.90
CA GLY A 202 7.84 -13.99 -9.98
C GLY A 202 8.39 -12.65 -9.51
N THR A 203 8.73 -12.51 -8.22
CA THR A 203 9.36 -11.28 -7.68
C THR A 203 10.59 -10.86 -8.47
N SER A 204 10.75 -9.56 -8.67
CA SER A 204 11.95 -8.97 -9.27
C SER A 204 13.20 -9.12 -8.38
N PHE A 205 13.01 -9.40 -7.09
CA PHE A 205 14.10 -9.64 -6.13
C PHE A 205 14.61 -11.10 -6.12
N LYS A 206 14.15 -11.96 -7.04
CA LYS A 206 14.43 -13.42 -6.97
C LYS A 206 15.91 -13.74 -6.95
N GLU A 207 16.69 -13.13 -7.82
CA GLU A 207 18.13 -13.38 -7.91
C GLU A 207 18.86 -12.90 -6.66
N GLU A 208 18.61 -11.67 -6.24
CA GLU A 208 19.20 -11.09 -5.03
C GLU A 208 18.80 -11.87 -3.76
N ALA A 209 17.55 -12.31 -3.68
CA ALA A 209 17.07 -13.09 -2.53
C ALA A 209 17.78 -14.45 -2.43
N LEU A 210 17.96 -15.15 -3.56
CA LEU A 210 18.70 -16.39 -3.60
C LEU A 210 20.19 -16.17 -3.26
N TYR A 211 20.79 -15.09 -3.76
CA TYR A 211 22.18 -14.73 -3.43
C TYR A 211 22.35 -14.46 -1.93
N TYR A 212 21.54 -13.59 -1.33
CA TYR A 212 21.66 -13.29 0.11
C TYR A 212 21.29 -14.48 0.99
N ARG A 213 20.36 -15.33 0.54
CA ARG A 213 20.07 -16.61 1.19
C ARG A 213 21.26 -17.55 1.22
N LEU A 214 21.96 -17.70 0.07
CA LEU A 214 23.19 -18.47 -0.01
C LEU A 214 24.27 -17.87 0.90
N LYS A 215 24.47 -16.57 0.84
CA LYS A 215 25.45 -15.86 1.65
C LYS A 215 25.22 -16.04 3.14
N ALA A 216 23.96 -15.94 3.58
CA ALA A 216 23.60 -16.21 4.97
C ALA A 216 23.86 -17.67 5.38
N ALA A 217 23.53 -18.63 4.50
CA ALA A 217 23.79 -20.06 4.76
C ALA A 217 25.29 -20.38 4.79
N HIS A 218 26.08 -19.80 3.88
CA HIS A 218 27.53 -19.93 3.85
C HIS A 218 28.17 -19.41 5.14
N ASP A 219 27.89 -18.15 5.52
CA ASP A 219 28.51 -17.53 6.68
C ASP A 219 28.10 -18.24 7.97
N PHE A 220 26.83 -18.70 8.05
CA PHE A 220 26.34 -19.51 9.16
C PHE A 220 27.06 -20.86 9.26
N ALA A 221 27.37 -21.50 8.12
CA ALA A 221 28.14 -22.75 8.09
C ALA A 221 29.57 -22.51 8.54
N MET A 222 30.24 -21.48 8.02
CA MET A 222 31.64 -21.19 8.35
C MET A 222 31.84 -20.84 9.84
N LYS A 223 30.90 -20.14 10.44
CA LYS A 223 30.93 -19.76 11.90
C LYS A 223 30.38 -20.83 12.83
N SER A 224 30.08 -22.03 12.32
CA SER A 224 29.51 -23.11 13.12
C SER A 224 30.52 -23.91 13.88
N THR A 225 30.08 -24.48 15.03
CA THR A 225 30.85 -25.49 15.74
C THR A 225 30.91 -26.79 14.92
N GLN A 226 31.95 -27.61 15.12
CA GLN A 226 32.17 -28.88 14.41
C GLN A 226 30.91 -29.77 14.34
N ARG A 227 30.18 -29.90 15.44
CA ARG A 227 28.97 -30.75 15.53
C ARG A 227 27.88 -30.39 14.51
N ARG A 228 27.71 -29.13 14.15
CA ARG A 228 26.66 -28.63 13.25
C ARG A 228 27.18 -28.23 11.86
N LYS A 229 28.50 -28.20 11.70
CA LYS A 229 29.13 -27.61 10.53
C LYS A 229 28.83 -28.37 9.24
N VAL A 230 28.88 -29.71 9.28
CA VAL A 230 28.61 -30.57 8.11
C VAL A 230 27.21 -30.35 7.57
N GLU A 231 26.18 -30.44 8.46
CA GLU A 231 24.78 -30.21 8.10
C GLU A 231 24.57 -28.83 7.45
N ARG A 232 25.18 -27.79 8.03
CA ARG A 232 25.04 -26.41 7.55
C ARG A 232 25.75 -26.19 6.22
N ILE A 233 26.91 -26.81 5.99
CA ILE A 233 27.61 -26.80 4.71
C ILE A 233 26.73 -27.43 3.63
N GLU A 234 26.10 -28.58 3.90
CA GLU A 234 25.19 -29.23 2.96
C GLU A 234 23.98 -28.35 2.61
N ASN A 235 23.41 -27.68 3.60
CA ASN A 235 22.32 -26.75 3.37
C ASN A 235 22.76 -25.53 2.52
N ALA A 236 23.99 -25.03 2.71
CA ALA A 236 24.55 -23.95 1.90
C ALA A 236 24.84 -24.41 0.45
N ILE A 237 25.35 -25.63 0.25
CA ILE A 237 25.55 -26.20 -1.10
C ILE A 237 24.20 -26.36 -1.82
N LYS A 238 23.15 -26.83 -1.15
CA LYS A 238 21.79 -26.86 -1.73
C LYS A 238 21.29 -25.48 -2.14
N ALA A 239 21.65 -24.45 -1.37
CA ALA A 239 21.30 -23.07 -1.71
C ALA A 239 22.04 -22.60 -2.97
N TYR A 240 23.33 -22.92 -3.10
CA TYR A 240 24.11 -22.68 -4.31
C TYR A 240 23.46 -23.37 -5.52
N ASP A 241 23.15 -24.65 -5.43
CA ASP A 241 22.53 -25.41 -6.52
C ASP A 241 21.20 -24.82 -6.95
N LYS A 242 20.37 -24.35 -6.00
CA LYS A 242 19.10 -23.69 -6.28
C LYS A 242 19.28 -22.38 -7.04
N LEU A 243 20.29 -21.59 -6.66
CA LEU A 243 20.60 -20.33 -7.30
C LEU A 243 21.11 -20.57 -8.73
N LYS A 244 22.10 -21.45 -8.91
CA LYS A 244 22.69 -21.76 -10.23
C LYS A 244 21.67 -22.35 -11.21
N ARG A 245 20.76 -23.20 -10.74
CA ARG A 245 19.65 -23.70 -11.58
C ARG A 245 18.69 -22.60 -12.01
N SER A 246 18.45 -21.59 -11.16
CA SER A 246 17.56 -20.49 -11.49
C SER A 246 18.23 -19.41 -12.34
N PHE A 247 19.53 -19.20 -12.14
CA PHE A 247 20.35 -18.17 -12.78
C PHE A 247 21.72 -18.77 -13.13
N PRO A 248 21.84 -19.50 -14.26
CA PRO A 248 23.15 -20.07 -14.71
C PRO A 248 24.23 -19.01 -14.89
N GLU A 249 23.83 -17.83 -15.36
CA GLU A 249 24.68 -16.63 -15.53
C GLU A 249 24.18 -15.56 -14.55
N SER A 250 24.57 -15.65 -13.27
CA SER A 250 24.20 -14.69 -12.26
C SER A 250 25.14 -13.48 -12.27
N LYS A 251 24.60 -12.28 -12.04
CA LYS A 251 25.42 -11.07 -11.80
C LYS A 251 26.35 -11.19 -10.57
N PHE A 252 26.14 -12.20 -9.73
CA PHE A 252 26.96 -12.51 -8.55
C PHE A 252 27.90 -13.72 -8.75
N ASP A 253 28.08 -14.20 -9.95
CA ASP A 253 28.80 -15.48 -10.22
C ASP A 253 30.14 -15.58 -9.52
N LYS A 254 30.98 -14.55 -9.60
CA LYS A 254 32.29 -14.54 -8.94
C LYS A 254 32.21 -14.82 -7.43
N GLU A 255 31.26 -14.22 -6.75
CA GLU A 255 31.09 -14.39 -5.30
C GLU A 255 30.46 -15.74 -4.97
N ILE A 256 29.51 -16.19 -5.78
CA ILE A 256 28.83 -17.49 -5.64
C ILE A 256 29.80 -18.63 -5.77
N GLU A 257 30.66 -18.61 -6.78
CA GLU A 257 31.68 -19.64 -7.02
C GLU A 257 32.74 -19.65 -5.91
N ALA A 258 33.15 -18.50 -5.42
CA ALA A 258 34.08 -18.41 -4.29
C ALA A 258 33.48 -19.03 -3.00
N MET A 259 32.22 -18.75 -2.72
CA MET A 259 31.51 -19.37 -1.60
C MET A 259 31.38 -20.87 -1.75
N HIS A 260 31.01 -21.35 -2.93
CA HIS A 260 30.90 -22.78 -3.20
C HIS A 260 32.25 -23.51 -3.04
N THR A 261 33.35 -22.97 -3.59
CA THR A 261 34.70 -23.51 -3.44
C THR A 261 35.08 -23.63 -1.95
N THR A 262 34.78 -22.60 -1.16
CA THR A 262 35.06 -22.62 0.27
C THR A 262 34.27 -23.71 0.99
N LEU A 263 32.95 -23.86 0.70
CA LEU A 263 32.09 -24.88 1.28
C LEU A 263 32.59 -26.31 0.94
N VAL A 264 32.95 -26.56 -0.32
CA VAL A 264 33.45 -27.90 -0.78
C VAL A 264 34.77 -28.26 -0.12
N ASN A 265 35.71 -27.30 -0.04
CA ASN A 265 36.99 -27.53 0.61
C ASN A 265 36.82 -27.81 2.12
N GLU A 266 36.02 -27.03 2.80
CA GLU A 266 35.74 -27.23 4.22
C GLU A 266 35.07 -28.59 4.49
N LYS A 267 34.11 -29.00 3.64
CA LYS A 267 33.47 -30.33 3.74
C LYS A 267 34.50 -31.45 3.62
N LYS A 268 35.44 -31.34 2.64
CA LYS A 268 36.50 -32.35 2.47
C LYS A 268 37.42 -32.44 3.68
N ASN A 269 37.76 -31.33 4.31
CA ASN A 269 38.61 -31.30 5.49
C ASN A 269 37.93 -31.96 6.70
N LEU A 270 36.63 -31.74 6.90
CA LEU A 270 35.84 -32.32 7.99
C LEU A 270 35.65 -33.84 7.86
N VAL A 271 35.66 -34.38 6.65
CA VAL A 271 35.55 -35.85 6.41
C VAL A 271 36.87 -36.55 6.64
N LYS A 272 38.02 -35.84 6.58
CA LYS A 272 39.37 -36.39 6.77
C LYS A 272 39.83 -36.35 8.22
N SER A 273 39.22 -35.55 9.07
CA SER A 273 39.47 -35.42 10.52
C SER A 273 38.56 -36.33 11.34
#